data_c1cee538222af3a8f04c581869846c5d
#
_entry.id   c1cee538222af3a8f04c581869846c5d
#
_cell.length_a   1.000
_cell.length_b   1.000
_cell.length_c   1.000
_cell.angle_alpha   90.00
_cell.angle_beta   90.00
_cell.angle_gamma   90.00
#
_symmetry.space_group_name_H-M   'P 1'
#
loop_
_entity.id
_entity.type
_entity.pdbx_description
1 polymer ?
#
loop_
_entity_poly.entity_id
_entity_poly.type
_entity_poly.pdbx_seq_one_letter_code
_entity_poly.pdbx_strand_id
1 'polypeptide(L)'
;MRIINWIVCLSFLTLSFNAFANPNLLNTDLRYASLACKSTANSKEIICDYRISPSLEIVNVAAKVGNKAVQIAKDSVTSYPAIDQTTAILFLVDSSDPNRKNTVEKRIVSDIFDIFSAFGTPRKTHLKIGLAIFDTNLKVISQIGDDEAASLNSLSKIKAEGQATEFYKSIIDAISLLSKIDANRKGLIIFSDGKDEDRAYKKEDVLKAAKDANVVILTLGYAEKPVDTPYLQTLKKLGEETYGQYYDATNKANIEPLIKDPLAFIDKGGRVSFDAKGFYGKQKIILELGTKDGKIISIDTDISIDDTRTFPQYFYDLIINFWLYILVAFLIVSTIGFISFRAIKKSNLLKKNNIVYAYLSAPDGFGTNHLINKTAVRIGRGKDNDICLLNDSISLHHAEIHRRRDGTFYVVDLSSSNGVYVNSRKVNQNELKDGDEIELGEVKLIFYSKG
;
A
#
# COMPACT_ATOMS: atom_id res chain seq x y z
N MET A 1 -42.04 15.13 36.89
CA MET A 1 -42.62 14.51 35.69
C MET A 1 -41.48 13.99 34.84
N ARG A 2 -41.46 12.70 34.57
CA ARG A 2 -40.32 11.88 34.14
C ARG A 2 -39.87 12.19 32.71
N ILE A 3 -38.56 12.48 32.52
CA ILE A 3 -37.89 12.52 31.23
C ILE A 3 -37.26 11.15 31.00
N ILE A 4 -37.74 10.46 29.98
CA ILE A 4 -37.31 9.13 29.58
C ILE A 4 -36.01 9.28 28.81
N ASN A 5 -34.93 8.76 29.38
CA ASN A 5 -33.65 8.53 28.69
C ASN A 5 -33.81 7.37 27.67
N TRP A 6 -33.70 7.66 26.38
CA TRP A 6 -33.43 6.68 25.37
C TRP A 6 -31.91 6.57 25.15
N ILE A 7 -31.31 5.62 25.85
CA ILE A 7 -29.95 5.14 25.52
C ILE A 7 -30.12 4.07 24.44
N VAL A 8 -29.78 4.43 23.20
CA VAL A 8 -29.63 3.46 22.13
C VAL A 8 -28.30 2.73 22.36
N CYS A 9 -28.39 1.52 22.93
CA CYS A 9 -27.30 0.56 22.94
C CYS A 9 -27.04 0.10 21.50
N LEU A 10 -26.06 0.69 20.81
CA LEU A 10 -25.44 0.08 19.65
C LEU A 10 -24.52 -1.04 20.18
N SER A 11 -25.05 -2.26 20.24
CA SER A 11 -24.26 -3.45 20.40
C SER A 11 -23.46 -3.68 19.11
N PHE A 12 -22.19 -3.25 19.13
CA PHE A 12 -21.20 -3.73 18.19
C PHE A 12 -21.01 -5.23 18.42
N LEU A 13 -21.66 -6.05 17.59
CA LEU A 13 -21.26 -7.43 17.38
C LEU A 13 -19.87 -7.38 16.67
N THR A 14 -18.82 -7.33 17.44
CA THR A 14 -17.51 -7.73 16.98
C THR A 14 -17.54 -9.23 16.78
N LEU A 15 -17.87 -9.67 15.56
CA LEU A 15 -17.48 -10.99 15.09
C LEU A 15 -15.95 -10.98 15.04
N SER A 16 -15.35 -11.38 16.15
CA SER A 16 -13.95 -11.79 16.19
C SER A 16 -13.84 -13.04 15.31
N PHE A 17 -13.52 -12.83 14.04
CA PHE A 17 -12.87 -13.87 13.26
C PHE A 17 -11.54 -14.15 13.96
N ASN A 18 -11.55 -15.15 14.83
CA ASN A 18 -10.34 -15.84 15.21
C ASN A 18 -9.78 -16.43 13.92
N ALA A 19 -8.84 -15.70 13.30
CA ALA A 19 -7.91 -16.30 12.39
C ALA A 19 -7.17 -17.34 13.23
N PHE A 20 -7.60 -18.57 13.17
CA PHE A 20 -6.82 -19.71 13.61
C PHE A 20 -5.52 -19.63 12.79
N ALA A 21 -4.48 -19.09 13.41
CA ALA A 21 -3.13 -19.31 12.96
C ALA A 21 -2.92 -20.82 13.02
N ASN A 22 -3.04 -21.48 11.87
CA ASN A 22 -2.86 -22.91 11.75
C ASN A 22 -1.39 -23.21 12.04
N PRO A 23 -1.03 -23.92 13.13
CA PRO A 23 0.36 -24.15 13.50
C PRO A 23 1.12 -25.06 12.51
N ASN A 24 0.47 -25.49 11.44
CA ASN A 24 1.01 -26.38 10.39
C ASN A 24 1.60 -25.62 9.18
N LEU A 25 1.85 -24.31 9.27
CA LEU A 25 2.63 -23.58 8.28
C LEU A 25 4.12 -23.98 8.43
N LEU A 26 4.50 -25.10 7.83
CA LEU A 26 5.88 -25.51 7.71
C LEU A 26 6.56 -24.75 6.56
N ASN A 27 7.37 -23.77 6.94
CA ASN A 27 8.17 -22.92 6.05
C ASN A 27 9.37 -23.68 5.40
N THR A 28 9.39 -25.02 5.43
CA THR A 28 10.55 -25.83 5.07
C THR A 28 10.56 -26.34 3.64
N ASP A 29 9.42 -26.34 2.93
CA ASP A 29 9.35 -26.86 1.55
C ASP A 29 9.16 -25.77 0.48
N LEU A 30 9.29 -24.48 0.83
CA LEU A 30 9.21 -23.36 -0.12
C LEU A 30 10.28 -23.41 -1.23
N ARG A 31 11.33 -24.20 -1.04
CA ARG A 31 12.39 -24.38 -2.05
C ARG A 31 11.91 -25.10 -3.33
N TYR A 32 10.75 -25.74 -3.30
CA TYR A 32 10.25 -26.56 -4.42
C TYR A 32 8.87 -26.11 -4.91
N ALA A 33 8.42 -24.94 -4.53
CA ALA A 33 7.16 -24.38 -5.01
C ALA A 33 7.34 -22.98 -5.57
N SER A 34 6.82 -22.74 -6.76
CA SER A 34 6.87 -21.43 -7.43
C SER A 34 5.49 -21.04 -7.96
N LEU A 35 5.28 -19.73 -8.07
CA LEU A 35 4.06 -19.13 -8.59
C LEU A 35 4.40 -18.06 -9.61
N ALA A 36 3.75 -18.13 -10.76
CA ALA A 36 3.79 -17.10 -11.79
C ALA A 36 2.35 -16.77 -12.20
N CYS A 37 1.93 -15.52 -12.01
CA CYS A 37 0.62 -15.06 -12.38
C CYS A 37 0.68 -13.96 -13.42
N LYS A 38 -0.36 -13.88 -14.26
CA LYS A 38 -0.57 -12.78 -15.20
C LYS A 38 -2.04 -12.42 -15.27
N SER A 39 -2.36 -11.15 -15.53
CA SER A 39 -3.71 -10.75 -15.90
C SER A 39 -3.93 -10.97 -17.41
N THR A 40 -5.13 -11.36 -17.81
CA THR A 40 -5.49 -11.46 -19.22
C THR A 40 -5.67 -10.07 -19.83
N ALA A 41 -5.60 -9.99 -21.18
CA ALA A 41 -5.98 -8.79 -21.89
C ALA A 41 -7.38 -8.34 -21.45
N ASN A 42 -7.52 -7.04 -21.14
CA ASN A 42 -8.71 -6.41 -20.52
C ASN A 42 -8.90 -6.73 -19.02
N SER A 43 -7.90 -7.29 -18.34
CA SER A 43 -7.87 -7.47 -16.87
C SER A 43 -9.13 -8.14 -16.27
N LYS A 44 -9.74 -9.05 -17.05
CA LYS A 44 -10.96 -9.76 -16.59
C LYS A 44 -10.65 -10.96 -15.72
N GLU A 45 -9.51 -11.59 -15.95
CA GLU A 45 -9.11 -12.84 -15.31
C GLU A 45 -7.64 -12.79 -14.92
N ILE A 46 -7.32 -13.38 -13.78
CA ILE A 46 -5.95 -13.66 -13.35
C ILE A 46 -5.69 -15.13 -13.56
N ILE A 47 -4.65 -15.44 -14.31
CA ILE A 47 -4.19 -16.80 -14.57
C ILE A 47 -2.89 -17.00 -13.82
N CYS A 48 -2.82 -18.04 -12.99
CA CYS A 48 -1.67 -18.39 -12.19
C CYS A 48 -1.21 -19.81 -12.51
N ASP A 49 0.06 -19.95 -12.86
CA ASP A 49 0.74 -21.24 -13.00
C ASP A 49 1.59 -21.49 -11.76
N TYR A 50 1.32 -22.57 -11.04
CA TYR A 50 2.11 -22.98 -9.89
C TYR A 50 2.89 -24.26 -10.17
N ARG A 51 4.08 -24.37 -9.58
CA ARG A 51 4.90 -25.58 -9.56
C ARG A 51 5.07 -26.06 -8.14
N ILE A 52 5.23 -27.37 -8.02
CA ILE A 52 5.46 -28.04 -6.74
C ILE A 52 6.51 -29.13 -6.88
N SER A 53 7.12 -29.52 -5.77
CA SER A 53 7.99 -30.70 -5.75
C SER A 53 7.26 -31.94 -6.29
N PRO A 54 7.95 -32.81 -7.05
CA PRO A 54 7.36 -34.08 -7.50
C PRO A 54 6.82 -34.96 -6.40
N SER A 55 7.34 -34.86 -5.18
CA SER A 55 6.92 -35.63 -4.02
C SER A 55 5.57 -35.17 -3.42
N LEU A 56 5.07 -34.00 -3.82
CA LEU A 56 3.83 -33.43 -3.26
C LEU A 56 2.61 -33.81 -4.11
N GLU A 57 1.50 -34.05 -3.44
CA GLU A 57 0.19 -34.26 -4.06
C GLU A 57 -0.78 -33.20 -3.53
N ILE A 58 -1.28 -32.32 -4.42
CA ILE A 58 -2.20 -31.24 -4.08
C ILE A 58 -3.63 -31.72 -4.22
N VAL A 59 -4.41 -31.49 -3.18
CA VAL A 59 -5.84 -31.87 -3.10
C VAL A 59 -6.77 -30.66 -3.07
N ASN A 60 -6.26 -29.50 -2.71
CA ASN A 60 -7.05 -28.27 -2.64
C ASN A 60 -6.20 -27.05 -3.00
N VAL A 61 -6.83 -26.06 -3.65
CA VAL A 61 -6.20 -24.79 -4.03
C VAL A 61 -7.13 -23.65 -3.59
N ALA A 62 -6.60 -22.71 -2.84
CA ALA A 62 -7.29 -21.47 -2.50
C ALA A 62 -6.42 -20.27 -2.91
N ALA A 63 -7.05 -19.13 -3.20
CA ALA A 63 -6.33 -17.93 -3.62
C ALA A 63 -6.77 -16.69 -2.84
N LYS A 64 -5.83 -15.75 -2.68
CA LYS A 64 -6.07 -14.42 -2.15
C LYS A 64 -5.43 -13.38 -3.07
N VAL A 65 -6.08 -12.24 -3.24
CA VAL A 65 -5.54 -11.05 -3.89
C VAL A 65 -5.42 -9.97 -2.82
N GLY A 66 -4.19 -9.60 -2.47
CA GLY A 66 -3.92 -8.85 -1.25
C GLY A 66 -4.44 -9.60 -0.03
N ASN A 67 -5.34 -8.98 0.73
CA ASN A 67 -5.96 -9.60 1.91
C ASN A 67 -7.36 -10.20 1.64
N LYS A 68 -7.84 -10.17 0.40
CA LYS A 68 -9.18 -10.65 0.05
C LYS A 68 -9.11 -12.06 -0.52
N ALA A 69 -9.84 -13.00 0.07
CA ALA A 69 -10.05 -14.33 -0.50
C ALA A 69 -10.87 -14.21 -1.80
N VAL A 70 -10.49 -14.97 -2.81
CA VAL A 70 -11.20 -15.07 -4.08
C VAL A 70 -11.79 -16.45 -4.26
N GLN A 71 -12.94 -16.51 -4.91
CA GLN A 71 -13.57 -17.80 -5.23
C GLN A 71 -12.93 -18.37 -6.50
N ILE A 72 -12.52 -19.62 -6.45
CA ILE A 72 -12.01 -20.38 -7.58
C ILE A 72 -13.10 -21.38 -7.98
N ALA A 73 -13.55 -21.31 -9.22
CA ALA A 73 -14.47 -22.31 -9.75
C ALA A 73 -13.74 -23.65 -9.91
N LYS A 74 -14.44 -24.75 -9.72
CA LYS A 74 -13.82 -26.09 -9.74
C LYS A 74 -13.18 -26.44 -11.10
N ASP A 75 -13.77 -25.98 -12.18
CA ASP A 75 -13.31 -26.13 -13.56
C ASP A 75 -12.18 -25.15 -13.94
N SER A 76 -11.92 -24.18 -13.07
CA SER A 76 -10.81 -23.23 -13.24
C SER A 76 -9.47 -23.69 -12.65
N VAL A 77 -9.41 -24.93 -12.16
CA VAL A 77 -8.18 -25.58 -11.67
C VAL A 77 -7.81 -26.73 -12.58
N THR A 78 -6.66 -26.60 -13.25
CA THR A 78 -6.09 -27.65 -14.09
C THR A 78 -4.82 -28.20 -13.43
N SER A 79 -4.81 -29.48 -13.11
CA SER A 79 -3.59 -30.14 -12.62
C SER A 79 -2.69 -30.51 -13.79
N TYR A 80 -1.39 -30.34 -13.63
CA TYR A 80 -0.39 -30.70 -14.60
C TYR A 80 0.30 -32.03 -14.22
N PRO A 81 0.76 -32.80 -15.21
CA PRO A 81 0.64 -32.60 -16.65
C PRO A 81 -0.78 -32.80 -17.22
N ALA A 82 -1.14 -32.00 -18.24
CA ALA A 82 -2.46 -32.01 -18.89
C ALA A 82 -2.35 -32.12 -20.42
N ILE A 83 -3.41 -32.56 -21.09
CA ILE A 83 -3.42 -32.85 -22.54
C ILE A 83 -3.18 -31.56 -23.37
N ASP A 84 -3.71 -30.43 -22.92
CA ASP A 84 -3.60 -29.14 -23.59
C ASP A 84 -2.37 -28.32 -23.15
N GLN A 85 -1.54 -28.90 -22.29
CA GLN A 85 -0.32 -28.24 -21.83
C GLN A 85 0.80 -28.38 -22.88
N THR A 86 1.51 -27.28 -23.11
CA THR A 86 2.78 -27.27 -23.86
C THR A 86 3.94 -27.04 -22.91
N THR A 87 4.96 -27.90 -22.98
CA THR A 87 6.21 -27.77 -22.24
C THR A 87 7.36 -27.56 -23.22
N ALA A 88 8.14 -26.48 -23.02
CA ALA A 88 9.32 -26.18 -23.81
C ALA A 88 10.60 -26.49 -23.01
N ILE A 89 11.52 -27.22 -23.60
CA ILE A 89 12.82 -27.61 -23.00
C ILE A 89 13.94 -27.22 -23.93
N LEU A 90 14.96 -26.58 -23.35
CA LEU A 90 16.22 -26.35 -24.04
C LEU A 90 17.32 -27.08 -23.30
N PHE A 91 18.01 -27.98 -24.02
CA PHE A 91 19.26 -28.59 -23.58
C PHE A 91 20.39 -27.63 -23.89
N LEU A 92 21.21 -27.32 -22.90
CA LEU A 92 22.32 -26.36 -23.00
C LEU A 92 23.61 -27.06 -22.57
N VAL A 93 24.52 -27.27 -23.52
CA VAL A 93 25.75 -28.02 -23.30
C VAL A 93 26.96 -27.10 -23.33
N ASP A 94 27.74 -27.15 -22.29
CA ASP A 94 29.04 -26.50 -22.19
C ASP A 94 30.08 -27.22 -23.08
N SER A 95 30.52 -26.52 -24.10
CA SER A 95 31.48 -27.01 -25.11
C SER A 95 32.83 -26.30 -25.04
N SER A 96 33.14 -25.61 -23.94
CA SER A 96 34.18 -24.61 -23.83
C SER A 96 35.61 -25.13 -23.71
N ASP A 97 35.82 -26.38 -23.35
CA ASP A 97 37.17 -26.93 -23.10
C ASP A 97 37.45 -28.15 -23.99
N PRO A 98 38.40 -28.06 -24.95
CA PRO A 98 38.81 -29.18 -25.79
C PRO A 98 39.34 -30.39 -25.01
N ASN A 99 39.87 -30.19 -23.78
CA ASN A 99 40.32 -31.29 -22.94
C ASN A 99 39.16 -32.16 -22.42
N ARG A 100 37.93 -31.63 -22.44
CA ARG A 100 36.69 -32.31 -22.04
C ARG A 100 36.04 -33.09 -23.19
N LYS A 101 36.74 -33.30 -24.30
CA LYS A 101 36.19 -33.95 -25.48
C LYS A 101 35.51 -35.29 -25.18
N ASN A 102 36.11 -36.11 -24.34
CA ASN A 102 35.54 -37.40 -23.99
C ASN A 102 34.23 -37.27 -23.16
N THR A 103 34.19 -36.31 -22.25
CA THR A 103 32.98 -36.01 -21.47
C THR A 103 31.89 -35.39 -22.34
N VAL A 104 32.23 -34.36 -23.11
CA VAL A 104 31.24 -33.59 -23.90
C VAL A 104 30.73 -34.44 -25.09
N GLU A 105 31.61 -35.01 -25.91
CA GLU A 105 31.22 -35.66 -27.17
C GLU A 105 30.72 -37.09 -26.98
N LYS A 106 31.03 -37.77 -25.87
CA LYS A 106 30.55 -39.12 -25.63
C LYS A 106 29.57 -39.19 -24.48
N ARG A 107 29.99 -38.75 -23.29
CA ARG A 107 29.23 -38.97 -22.07
C ARG A 107 27.97 -38.07 -22.01
N ILE A 108 28.11 -36.76 -22.19
CA ILE A 108 26.98 -35.83 -22.22
C ILE A 108 26.03 -36.19 -23.39
N VAL A 109 26.56 -36.48 -24.56
CA VAL A 109 25.74 -36.90 -25.71
C VAL A 109 24.95 -38.17 -25.40
N SER A 110 25.58 -39.18 -24.73
CA SER A 110 24.87 -40.39 -24.30
C SER A 110 23.79 -40.10 -23.29
N ASP A 111 24.06 -39.22 -22.28
CA ASP A 111 23.10 -38.90 -21.26
C ASP A 111 21.92 -38.08 -21.83
N ILE A 112 22.18 -37.18 -22.79
CA ILE A 112 21.13 -36.48 -23.55
C ILE A 112 20.27 -37.48 -24.33
N PHE A 113 20.89 -38.42 -25.02
CA PHE A 113 20.18 -39.46 -25.79
C PHE A 113 19.27 -40.29 -24.89
N ASP A 114 19.74 -40.71 -23.70
CA ASP A 114 18.93 -41.45 -22.73
C ASP A 114 17.73 -40.63 -22.23
N ILE A 115 17.92 -39.34 -21.93
CA ILE A 115 16.85 -38.42 -21.53
C ILE A 115 15.84 -38.22 -22.67
N PHE A 116 16.30 -38.03 -23.91
CA PHE A 116 15.41 -37.90 -25.08
C PHE A 116 14.59 -39.18 -25.30
N SER A 117 15.21 -40.35 -25.16
CA SER A 117 14.53 -41.65 -25.33
C SER A 117 13.40 -41.84 -24.31
N ALA A 118 13.54 -41.28 -23.11
CA ALA A 118 12.51 -41.28 -22.10
C ALA A 118 11.30 -40.39 -22.45
N PHE A 119 11.46 -39.40 -23.31
CA PHE A 119 10.36 -38.61 -23.84
C PHE A 119 9.45 -39.39 -24.82
N GLY A 120 9.87 -40.51 -25.37
CA GLY A 120 9.10 -41.35 -26.30
C GLY A 120 7.90 -42.09 -25.71
N THR A 121 7.72 -42.09 -24.38
CA THR A 121 6.56 -42.72 -23.71
C THR A 121 5.29 -41.87 -23.89
N PRO A 122 4.09 -42.48 -23.90
CA PRO A 122 2.83 -41.72 -24.01
C PRO A 122 2.74 -40.62 -22.99
N ARG A 123 2.60 -39.38 -23.42
CA ARG A 123 2.56 -38.17 -22.58
C ARG A 123 1.21 -37.48 -22.67
N LYS A 124 0.87 -36.74 -21.61
CA LYS A 124 -0.29 -35.88 -21.59
C LYS A 124 0.00 -34.47 -22.12
N THR A 125 1.28 -34.09 -22.28
CA THR A 125 1.69 -32.72 -22.65
C THR A 125 2.29 -32.69 -24.05
N HIS A 126 2.09 -31.59 -24.77
CA HIS A 126 2.85 -31.29 -25.99
C HIS A 126 4.26 -30.84 -25.62
N LEU A 127 5.27 -31.43 -26.23
CA LEU A 127 6.66 -31.14 -25.92
C LEU A 127 7.35 -30.45 -27.10
N LYS A 128 8.04 -29.34 -26.81
CA LYS A 128 8.91 -28.62 -27.73
C LYS A 128 10.33 -28.67 -27.17
N ILE A 129 11.23 -29.36 -27.89
CA ILE A 129 12.62 -29.56 -27.45
C ILE A 129 13.54 -28.77 -28.37
N GLY A 130 14.59 -28.20 -27.81
CA GLY A 130 15.70 -27.58 -28.52
C GLY A 130 17.05 -27.98 -27.93
N LEU A 131 18.12 -27.79 -28.69
CA LEU A 131 19.48 -28.07 -28.29
C LEU A 131 20.40 -26.91 -28.65
N ALA A 132 21.19 -26.48 -27.70
CA ALA A 132 22.21 -25.44 -27.87
C ALA A 132 23.52 -25.86 -27.19
N ILE A 133 24.62 -25.38 -27.71
CA ILE A 133 25.93 -25.42 -27.08
C ILE A 133 26.39 -24.00 -26.73
N PHE A 134 27.30 -23.89 -25.82
CA PHE A 134 27.93 -22.60 -25.52
C PHE A 134 29.43 -22.76 -25.21
N ASP A 135 30.14 -21.71 -25.50
CA ASP A 135 31.50 -21.40 -25.07
C ASP A 135 31.52 -19.91 -24.66
N THR A 136 32.10 -19.01 -25.44
CA THR A 136 31.97 -17.55 -25.32
C THR A 136 30.63 -17.03 -25.85
N ASN A 137 29.94 -17.81 -26.67
CA ASN A 137 28.66 -17.48 -27.27
C ASN A 137 27.71 -18.69 -27.30
N LEU A 138 26.42 -18.42 -27.17
CA LEU A 138 25.41 -19.45 -27.34
C LEU A 138 25.17 -19.74 -28.82
N LYS A 139 25.21 -21.03 -29.19
CA LYS A 139 24.95 -21.53 -30.57
C LYS A 139 23.81 -22.55 -30.53
N VAL A 140 22.70 -22.21 -31.15
CA VAL A 140 21.57 -23.14 -31.32
C VAL A 140 21.91 -24.17 -32.36
N ILE A 141 21.82 -25.46 -32.01
CA ILE A 141 22.07 -26.62 -32.89
C ILE A 141 20.76 -27.16 -33.44
N SER A 142 19.69 -27.19 -32.61
CA SER A 142 18.34 -27.53 -32.99
C SER A 142 17.38 -26.53 -32.36
N GLN A 143 16.45 -26.00 -33.15
CA GLN A 143 15.48 -24.98 -32.65
C GLN A 143 14.49 -25.63 -31.68
N ILE A 144 13.95 -24.82 -30.77
CA ILE A 144 12.94 -25.32 -29.83
C ILE A 144 11.63 -25.60 -30.59
N GLY A 145 11.26 -26.87 -30.68
CA GLY A 145 10.08 -27.34 -31.42
C GLY A 145 10.39 -27.96 -32.77
N ASP A 146 11.67 -28.13 -33.11
CA ASP A 146 12.07 -28.98 -34.22
C ASP A 146 11.62 -30.44 -34.00
N ASP A 147 11.56 -31.20 -35.08
CA ASP A 147 11.27 -32.63 -35.01
C ASP A 147 12.30 -33.37 -34.11
N GLU A 148 11.80 -34.28 -33.29
CA GLU A 148 12.60 -35.06 -32.35
C GLU A 148 13.76 -35.82 -33.08
N ALA A 149 13.48 -36.37 -34.24
CA ALA A 149 14.49 -37.06 -35.03
C ALA A 149 15.58 -36.10 -35.55
N ALA A 150 15.20 -34.85 -35.94
CA ALA A 150 16.14 -33.81 -36.34
C ALA A 150 17.01 -33.38 -35.17
N SER A 151 16.41 -33.24 -33.98
CA SER A 151 17.12 -32.89 -32.75
C SER A 151 18.12 -33.99 -32.35
N LEU A 152 17.73 -35.26 -32.40
CA LEU A 152 18.61 -36.40 -32.12
C LEU A 152 19.78 -36.46 -33.10
N ASN A 153 19.54 -36.28 -34.42
CA ASN A 153 20.58 -36.25 -35.44
C ASN A 153 21.58 -35.10 -35.21
N SER A 154 21.12 -34.00 -34.60
CA SER A 154 21.98 -32.85 -34.32
C SER A 154 22.95 -33.06 -33.14
N LEU A 155 22.78 -34.11 -32.32
CA LEU A 155 23.70 -34.47 -31.24
C LEU A 155 25.15 -34.69 -31.74
N SER A 156 25.32 -35.18 -32.95
CA SER A 156 26.65 -35.36 -33.59
C SER A 156 27.42 -34.05 -33.80
N LYS A 157 26.71 -32.90 -33.77
CA LYS A 157 27.29 -31.56 -33.91
C LYS A 157 27.86 -31.01 -32.58
N ILE A 158 27.61 -31.69 -31.46
CA ILE A 158 28.19 -31.31 -30.16
C ILE A 158 29.67 -31.63 -30.18
N LYS A 159 30.51 -30.60 -30.09
CA LYS A 159 31.98 -30.71 -30.10
C LYS A 159 32.57 -29.85 -28.99
N ALA A 160 33.60 -30.34 -28.33
CA ALA A 160 34.36 -29.61 -27.33
C ALA A 160 35.49 -28.83 -28.02
N GLU A 161 35.16 -27.66 -28.56
CA GLU A 161 36.08 -26.85 -29.38
C GLU A 161 36.29 -25.43 -28.85
N GLY A 162 35.50 -24.98 -27.86
CA GLY A 162 35.58 -23.64 -27.27
C GLY A 162 36.84 -23.40 -26.46
N GLN A 163 37.28 -22.14 -26.37
CA GLN A 163 38.52 -21.74 -25.70
C GLN A 163 38.29 -21.11 -24.31
N ALA A 164 37.11 -20.60 -24.07
CA ALA A 164 36.72 -19.93 -22.83
C ALA A 164 35.24 -20.13 -22.55
N THR A 165 34.82 -19.90 -21.31
CA THR A 165 33.44 -20.14 -20.83
C THR A 165 32.80 -18.87 -20.34
N GLU A 166 31.78 -18.37 -21.06
CA GLU A 166 30.88 -17.32 -20.57
C GLU A 166 29.58 -17.98 -20.05
N PHE A 167 29.67 -18.59 -18.88
CA PHE A 167 28.64 -19.46 -18.31
C PHE A 167 27.34 -18.73 -18.01
N TYR A 168 27.40 -17.68 -17.22
CA TYR A 168 26.17 -16.94 -16.79
C TYR A 168 25.50 -16.23 -17.95
N LYS A 169 26.29 -15.60 -18.85
CA LYS A 169 25.77 -14.96 -20.06
C LYS A 169 25.03 -15.97 -20.94
N SER A 170 25.63 -17.10 -21.19
CA SER A 170 25.04 -18.13 -22.05
C SER A 170 23.75 -18.71 -21.48
N ILE A 171 23.62 -18.81 -20.15
CA ILE A 171 22.37 -19.20 -19.50
C ILE A 171 21.31 -18.12 -19.67
N ILE A 172 21.65 -16.83 -19.51
CA ILE A 172 20.70 -15.71 -19.71
C ILE A 172 20.22 -15.70 -21.17
N ASP A 173 21.10 -15.89 -22.14
CA ASP A 173 20.75 -15.99 -23.56
C ASP A 173 19.83 -17.19 -23.84
N ALA A 174 20.08 -18.34 -23.23
CA ALA A 174 19.21 -19.51 -23.32
C ALA A 174 17.82 -19.27 -22.70
N ILE A 175 17.76 -18.62 -21.57
CA ILE A 175 16.49 -18.19 -20.93
C ILE A 175 15.74 -17.22 -21.85
N SER A 176 16.44 -16.30 -22.50
CA SER A 176 15.85 -15.35 -23.46
C SER A 176 15.24 -16.07 -24.67
N LEU A 177 15.88 -17.16 -25.18
CA LEU A 177 15.28 -17.99 -26.21
C LEU A 177 14.00 -18.67 -25.73
N LEU A 178 14.02 -19.30 -24.55
CA LEU A 178 12.85 -19.96 -23.96
C LEU A 178 11.73 -18.98 -23.67
N SER A 179 12.03 -17.73 -23.28
CA SER A 179 11.02 -16.74 -22.96
C SER A 179 10.11 -16.43 -24.15
N LYS A 180 10.61 -16.51 -25.37
CA LYS A 180 9.90 -16.21 -26.61
C LYS A 180 9.01 -17.39 -27.09
N ILE A 181 9.17 -18.57 -26.52
CA ILE A 181 8.35 -19.72 -26.87
C ILE A 181 7.02 -19.68 -26.17
N ASP A 182 5.93 -19.85 -26.91
CA ASP A 182 4.61 -20.05 -26.34
C ASP A 182 4.49 -21.45 -25.75
N ALA A 183 4.58 -21.52 -24.42
CA ALA A 183 4.51 -22.74 -23.63
C ALA A 183 4.07 -22.46 -22.21
N ASN A 184 3.31 -23.39 -21.63
CA ASN A 184 2.83 -23.30 -20.25
C ASN A 184 3.95 -23.54 -19.24
N ARG A 185 4.89 -24.40 -19.60
CA ARG A 185 6.07 -24.76 -18.79
C ARG A 185 7.33 -24.57 -19.60
N LYS A 186 8.37 -24.12 -18.95
CA LYS A 186 9.68 -23.90 -19.58
C LYS A 186 10.76 -24.45 -18.67
N GLY A 187 11.64 -25.26 -19.24
CA GLY A 187 12.76 -25.87 -18.57
C GLY A 187 14.06 -25.67 -19.34
N LEU A 188 15.13 -25.36 -18.62
CA LEU A 188 16.48 -25.30 -19.13
C LEU A 188 17.28 -26.41 -18.45
N ILE A 189 17.86 -27.34 -19.25
CA ILE A 189 18.67 -28.45 -18.73
C ILE A 189 20.11 -28.18 -19.13
N ILE A 190 20.99 -27.95 -18.15
CA ILE A 190 22.37 -27.51 -18.34
C ILE A 190 23.33 -28.66 -18.05
N PHE A 191 24.25 -28.89 -18.94
CA PHE A 191 25.34 -29.89 -18.86
C PHE A 191 26.68 -29.14 -18.85
N SER A 192 27.34 -29.05 -17.69
CA SER A 192 28.55 -28.25 -17.52
C SER A 192 29.41 -28.77 -16.35
N ASP A 193 30.66 -28.29 -16.24
CA ASP A 193 31.46 -28.41 -15.03
C ASP A 193 31.29 -27.21 -14.08
N GLY A 194 30.53 -26.20 -14.49
CA GLY A 194 30.17 -25.03 -13.67
C GLY A 194 31.21 -23.93 -13.59
N LYS A 195 32.30 -24.02 -14.41
CA LYS A 195 33.29 -22.95 -14.52
C LYS A 195 32.74 -21.76 -15.28
N ASP A 196 33.13 -20.57 -14.85
CA ASP A 196 32.83 -19.29 -15.50
C ASP A 196 34.09 -18.43 -15.56
N GLU A 197 34.44 -17.97 -16.74
CA GLU A 197 35.60 -17.10 -16.95
C GLU A 197 35.23 -15.64 -17.20
N ASP A 198 33.94 -15.37 -17.40
CA ASP A 198 33.40 -14.00 -17.52
C ASP A 198 33.09 -13.42 -16.16
N ARG A 199 33.27 -12.08 -16.02
CA ARG A 199 32.94 -11.33 -14.82
C ARG A 199 31.79 -10.31 -15.02
N ALA A 200 31.25 -10.26 -16.25
CA ALA A 200 30.22 -9.29 -16.58
C ALA A 200 28.87 -9.64 -15.95
N TYR A 201 28.57 -10.93 -15.84
CA TYR A 201 27.32 -11.45 -15.29
C TYR A 201 27.57 -12.23 -14.00
N LYS A 202 26.52 -12.32 -13.18
CA LYS A 202 26.55 -13.02 -11.89
C LYS A 202 25.38 -14.00 -11.78
N LYS A 203 25.48 -14.89 -10.82
CA LYS A 203 24.41 -15.87 -10.50
C LYS A 203 23.05 -15.15 -10.30
N GLU A 204 23.05 -14.01 -9.63
CA GLU A 204 21.83 -13.25 -9.35
C GLU A 204 21.11 -12.76 -10.61
N ASP A 205 21.87 -12.44 -11.67
CA ASP A 205 21.30 -12.04 -12.96
C ASP A 205 20.59 -13.21 -13.63
N VAL A 206 21.18 -14.42 -13.55
CA VAL A 206 20.54 -15.66 -14.03
C VAL A 206 19.27 -15.97 -13.25
N LEU A 207 19.31 -15.88 -11.91
CA LEU A 207 18.16 -16.15 -11.06
C LEU A 207 17.00 -15.20 -11.36
N LYS A 208 17.32 -13.92 -11.56
CA LYS A 208 16.35 -12.91 -11.97
C LYS A 208 15.75 -13.23 -13.33
N ALA A 209 16.57 -13.52 -14.34
CA ALA A 209 16.11 -13.86 -15.69
C ALA A 209 15.22 -15.12 -15.68
N ALA A 210 15.61 -16.15 -14.94
CA ALA A 210 14.82 -17.38 -14.80
C ALA A 210 13.46 -17.15 -14.14
N LYS A 211 13.42 -16.35 -13.09
CA LYS A 211 12.18 -15.94 -12.40
C LYS A 211 11.26 -15.14 -13.33
N ASP A 212 11.80 -14.12 -14.00
CA ASP A 212 11.03 -13.23 -14.88
C ASP A 212 10.44 -13.99 -16.09
N ALA A 213 11.18 -14.98 -16.62
CA ALA A 213 10.75 -15.83 -17.73
C ALA A 213 9.97 -17.08 -17.28
N ASN A 214 9.81 -17.31 -15.98
CA ASN A 214 9.21 -18.51 -15.39
C ASN A 214 9.87 -19.82 -15.89
N VAL A 215 11.22 -19.85 -15.96
CA VAL A 215 12.04 -20.98 -16.39
C VAL A 215 12.59 -21.73 -15.18
N VAL A 216 12.40 -23.06 -15.15
CA VAL A 216 13.07 -23.95 -14.20
C VAL A 216 14.42 -24.39 -14.78
N ILE A 217 15.45 -24.38 -13.97
CA ILE A 217 16.78 -24.81 -14.38
C ILE A 217 17.11 -26.15 -13.71
N LEU A 218 17.38 -27.19 -14.53
CA LEU A 218 17.97 -28.43 -14.07
C LEU A 218 19.45 -28.42 -14.47
N THR A 219 20.31 -28.79 -13.54
CA THR A 219 21.76 -28.77 -13.79
C THR A 219 22.39 -30.15 -13.58
N LEU A 220 23.20 -30.55 -14.54
CA LEU A 220 24.00 -31.76 -14.47
C LEU A 220 25.48 -31.38 -14.42
N GLY A 221 26.13 -31.75 -13.34
CA GLY A 221 27.53 -31.44 -13.09
C GLY A 221 28.47 -32.55 -13.47
N TYR A 222 29.44 -32.26 -14.31
CA TYR A 222 30.47 -33.20 -14.79
C TYR A 222 31.86 -32.76 -14.31
N ALA A 223 32.31 -33.26 -13.17
CA ALA A 223 33.68 -33.02 -12.70
C ALA A 223 34.66 -33.90 -13.46
N GLU A 224 35.67 -33.31 -14.06
CA GLU A 224 36.81 -34.06 -14.67
C GLU A 224 37.82 -34.47 -13.61
N LYS A 225 38.02 -33.62 -12.63
CA LYS A 225 39.00 -33.80 -11.54
C LYS A 225 38.39 -33.42 -10.20
N PRO A 226 38.90 -33.96 -9.08
CA PRO A 226 38.42 -33.56 -7.75
C PRO A 226 38.52 -32.05 -7.46
N VAL A 227 39.48 -31.36 -8.10
CA VAL A 227 39.64 -29.90 -7.97
C VAL A 227 38.49 -29.11 -8.59
N ASP A 228 37.68 -29.70 -9.47
CA ASP A 228 36.53 -29.05 -10.10
C ASP A 228 35.28 -29.03 -9.20
N THR A 229 35.30 -29.82 -8.12
CA THR A 229 34.15 -29.94 -7.18
C THR A 229 33.59 -28.60 -6.69
N PRO A 230 34.39 -27.55 -6.40
CA PRO A 230 33.83 -26.24 -5.98
C PRO A 230 32.93 -25.59 -7.03
N TYR A 231 33.21 -25.79 -8.33
CA TYR A 231 32.40 -25.23 -9.43
C TYR A 231 31.03 -25.89 -9.52
N LEU A 232 30.93 -27.17 -9.13
CA LEU A 232 29.65 -27.88 -9.08
C LEU A 232 28.68 -27.27 -8.04
N GLN A 233 29.17 -26.57 -7.03
CA GLN A 233 28.31 -25.87 -6.08
C GLN A 233 27.54 -24.71 -6.76
N THR A 234 28.12 -24.10 -7.78
CA THR A 234 27.41 -23.08 -8.59
C THR A 234 26.23 -23.72 -9.32
N LEU A 235 26.42 -24.84 -9.96
CA LEU A 235 25.36 -25.61 -10.64
C LEU A 235 24.27 -26.02 -9.66
N LYS A 236 24.66 -26.51 -8.47
CA LYS A 236 23.72 -26.90 -7.42
C LYS A 236 22.86 -25.74 -6.99
N LYS A 237 23.45 -24.58 -6.69
CA LYS A 237 22.70 -23.37 -6.31
C LYS A 237 21.77 -22.90 -7.43
N LEU A 238 22.21 -22.90 -8.69
CA LEU A 238 21.34 -22.51 -9.81
C LEU A 238 20.13 -23.43 -9.94
N GLY A 239 20.31 -24.73 -9.85
CA GLY A 239 19.19 -25.67 -9.88
C GLY A 239 18.23 -25.46 -8.73
N GLU A 240 18.73 -25.45 -7.50
CA GLU A 240 17.91 -25.36 -6.28
C GLU A 240 17.19 -23.99 -6.17
N GLU A 241 17.85 -22.87 -6.50
CA GLU A 241 17.28 -21.52 -6.39
C GLU A 241 16.32 -21.16 -7.52
N THR A 242 16.22 -21.98 -8.58
CA THR A 242 15.25 -21.84 -9.68
C THR A 242 14.13 -22.88 -9.64
N TYR A 243 13.91 -23.50 -8.49
CA TYR A 243 12.89 -24.54 -8.26
C TYR A 243 13.13 -25.82 -9.07
N GLY A 244 14.32 -26.03 -9.58
CA GLY A 244 14.75 -27.23 -10.28
C GLY A 244 15.57 -28.14 -9.37
N GLN A 245 16.46 -28.88 -9.98
CA GLN A 245 17.27 -29.90 -9.30
C GLN A 245 18.70 -29.92 -9.87
N TYR A 246 19.65 -30.22 -9.00
CA TYR A 246 21.03 -30.53 -9.38
C TYR A 246 21.25 -32.05 -9.38
N TYR A 247 21.94 -32.54 -10.36
CA TYR A 247 22.39 -33.93 -10.49
C TYR A 247 23.91 -33.97 -10.63
N ASP A 248 24.57 -34.70 -9.74
CA ASP A 248 26.01 -35.00 -9.88
C ASP A 248 26.19 -36.11 -10.93
N ALA A 249 26.39 -35.69 -12.18
CA ALA A 249 26.54 -36.57 -13.29
C ALA A 249 27.93 -37.24 -13.37
N THR A 250 28.78 -37.07 -12.36
CA THR A 250 30.02 -37.80 -12.22
C THR A 250 29.78 -39.32 -12.17
N ASN A 251 28.64 -39.73 -11.59
CA ASN A 251 28.13 -41.08 -11.58
C ASN A 251 26.78 -41.16 -12.32
N LYS A 252 26.65 -42.04 -13.31
CA LYS A 252 25.42 -42.20 -14.08
C LYS A 252 24.21 -42.60 -13.22
N ALA A 253 24.39 -43.34 -12.14
CA ALA A 253 23.30 -43.69 -11.23
C ALA A 253 22.62 -42.46 -10.60
N ASN A 254 23.34 -41.35 -10.46
CA ASN A 254 22.78 -40.13 -9.88
C ASN A 254 21.81 -39.39 -10.82
N ILE A 255 21.88 -39.64 -12.14
CA ILE A 255 21.00 -39.06 -13.16
C ILE A 255 19.84 -39.97 -13.55
N GLU A 256 19.79 -41.22 -13.04
CA GLU A 256 18.68 -42.14 -13.30
C GLU A 256 17.30 -41.55 -12.97
N PRO A 257 17.09 -40.79 -11.86
CA PRO A 257 15.80 -40.17 -11.60
C PRO A 257 15.38 -39.20 -12.70
N LEU A 258 16.32 -38.41 -13.26
CA LEU A 258 16.08 -37.52 -14.40
C LEU A 258 15.76 -38.30 -15.67
N ILE A 259 16.51 -39.37 -15.97
CA ILE A 259 16.26 -40.23 -17.14
C ILE A 259 14.88 -40.89 -17.03
N LYS A 260 14.50 -41.35 -15.84
CA LYS A 260 13.20 -41.97 -15.58
C LYS A 260 12.01 -41.03 -15.75
N ASP A 261 12.13 -39.80 -15.28
CA ASP A 261 11.10 -38.76 -15.40
C ASP A 261 11.73 -37.36 -15.62
N PRO A 262 12.08 -37.05 -16.89
CA PRO A 262 12.75 -35.80 -17.22
C PRO A 262 11.90 -34.54 -16.94
N LEU A 263 10.59 -34.71 -16.83
CA LEU A 263 9.64 -33.60 -16.63
C LEU A 263 9.23 -33.41 -15.18
N ALA A 264 9.68 -34.27 -14.27
CA ALA A 264 9.22 -34.29 -12.89
C ALA A 264 9.23 -32.90 -12.22
N PHE A 265 10.31 -32.14 -12.33
CA PHE A 265 10.46 -30.80 -11.76
C PHE A 265 9.89 -29.69 -12.66
N ILE A 266 9.71 -29.95 -13.96
CA ILE A 266 9.25 -28.94 -14.93
C ILE A 266 7.73 -28.93 -15.00
N ASP A 267 7.08 -30.08 -15.08
CA ASP A 267 5.64 -30.21 -15.35
C ASP A 267 4.77 -30.31 -14.11
N LYS A 268 5.28 -30.74 -12.96
CA LYS A 268 4.46 -30.94 -11.77
C LYS A 268 3.87 -29.64 -11.23
N GLY A 269 2.57 -29.61 -10.97
CA GLY A 269 1.84 -28.45 -10.47
C GLY A 269 0.48 -28.28 -11.12
N GLY A 270 0.15 -27.07 -11.52
CA GLY A 270 -1.13 -26.79 -12.18
C GLY A 270 -1.31 -25.32 -12.56
N ARG A 271 -2.48 -25.08 -13.10
CA ARG A 271 -2.98 -23.74 -13.41
C ARG A 271 -4.24 -23.49 -12.63
N VAL A 272 -4.39 -22.26 -12.16
CA VAL A 272 -5.63 -21.77 -11.58
C VAL A 272 -5.97 -20.43 -12.20
N SER A 273 -7.26 -20.23 -12.51
CA SER A 273 -7.74 -18.93 -12.95
C SER A 273 -8.91 -18.46 -12.08
N PHE A 274 -9.03 -17.16 -11.95
CA PHE A 274 -10.10 -16.52 -11.18
C PHE A 274 -10.36 -15.10 -11.64
N ASP A 275 -11.55 -14.58 -11.35
CA ASP A 275 -11.99 -13.25 -11.73
C ASP A 275 -11.10 -12.15 -11.12
N ALA A 276 -10.64 -11.23 -11.97
CA ALA A 276 -9.85 -10.06 -11.58
C ALA A 276 -10.71 -8.84 -11.20
N LYS A 277 -12.05 -8.95 -11.27
CA LYS A 277 -12.97 -7.84 -11.04
C LYS A 277 -12.78 -7.20 -9.67
N GLY A 278 -12.58 -5.89 -9.67
CA GLY A 278 -12.37 -5.12 -8.44
C GLY A 278 -10.94 -5.11 -7.91
N PHE A 279 -9.99 -5.66 -8.67
CA PHE A 279 -8.56 -5.58 -8.38
C PHE A 279 -7.85 -4.80 -9.48
N TYR A 280 -7.01 -3.83 -9.11
CA TYR A 280 -6.33 -2.93 -10.03
C TYR A 280 -4.95 -2.56 -9.49
N GLY A 281 -4.04 -2.17 -10.38
CA GLY A 281 -2.69 -1.77 -10.02
C GLY A 281 -1.84 -2.94 -9.52
N LYS A 282 -0.84 -2.66 -8.71
CA LYS A 282 0.03 -3.68 -8.11
C LYS A 282 -0.74 -4.48 -7.07
N GLN A 283 -0.80 -5.78 -7.26
CA GLN A 283 -1.48 -6.72 -6.35
C GLN A 283 -0.55 -7.88 -6.00
N LYS A 284 -0.61 -8.30 -4.75
CA LYS A 284 0.04 -9.52 -4.28
C LYS A 284 -0.96 -10.67 -4.39
N ILE A 285 -0.60 -11.69 -5.15
CA ILE A 285 -1.37 -12.93 -5.27
C ILE A 285 -0.78 -13.97 -4.33
N ILE A 286 -1.62 -14.62 -3.54
CA ILE A 286 -1.23 -15.69 -2.64
C ILE A 286 -2.03 -16.92 -3.02
N LEU A 287 -1.37 -18.04 -3.31
CA LEU A 287 -2.00 -19.35 -3.42
C LEU A 287 -1.68 -20.17 -2.18
N GLU A 288 -2.72 -20.79 -1.64
CA GLU A 288 -2.65 -21.75 -0.54
C GLU A 288 -2.96 -23.14 -1.13
N LEU A 289 -1.95 -24.00 -1.16
CA LEU A 289 -2.00 -25.33 -1.72
C LEU A 289 -2.13 -26.35 -0.58
N GLY A 290 -3.29 -26.98 -0.46
CA GLY A 290 -3.51 -28.06 0.50
C GLY A 290 -2.98 -29.38 -0.04
N THR A 291 -2.08 -30.00 0.71
CA THR A 291 -1.45 -31.29 0.35
C THR A 291 -2.25 -32.47 0.93
N LYS A 292 -2.07 -33.66 0.37
CA LYS A 292 -2.74 -34.89 0.82
C LYS A 292 -2.39 -35.28 2.24
N ASP A 293 -1.21 -34.94 2.72
CA ASP A 293 -0.75 -35.15 4.11
C ASP A 293 -1.25 -34.06 5.09
N GLY A 294 -2.16 -33.18 4.64
CA GLY A 294 -2.81 -32.17 5.46
C GLY A 294 -2.03 -30.89 5.71
N LYS A 295 -0.88 -30.72 5.05
CA LYS A 295 -0.10 -29.46 5.13
C LYS A 295 -0.68 -28.42 4.19
N ILE A 296 -0.42 -27.14 4.47
CA ILE A 296 -0.74 -26.03 3.60
C ILE A 296 0.57 -25.34 3.19
N ILE A 297 0.81 -25.27 1.89
CA ILE A 297 1.92 -24.55 1.30
C ILE A 297 1.40 -23.22 0.78
N SER A 298 1.94 -22.12 1.28
CA SER A 298 1.58 -20.77 0.83
C SER A 298 2.70 -20.23 -0.06
N ILE A 299 2.36 -19.86 -1.29
CA ILE A 299 3.24 -19.26 -2.28
C ILE A 299 2.67 -17.96 -2.78
N ASP A 300 3.52 -16.99 -3.06
CA ASP A 300 3.06 -15.66 -3.48
C ASP A 300 3.86 -15.09 -4.65
N THR A 301 3.24 -14.15 -5.35
CA THR A 301 3.86 -13.36 -6.41
C THR A 301 3.16 -12.01 -6.54
N ASP A 302 3.89 -11.03 -7.05
CA ASP A 302 3.35 -9.71 -7.35
C ASP A 302 3.00 -9.61 -8.84
N ILE A 303 1.83 -9.05 -9.13
CA ILE A 303 1.40 -8.74 -10.51
C ILE A 303 0.92 -7.30 -10.62
N SER A 304 0.90 -6.78 -11.84
CA SER A 304 0.24 -5.52 -12.16
C SER A 304 -1.02 -5.81 -12.98
N ILE A 305 -2.16 -5.30 -12.52
CA ILE A 305 -3.46 -5.42 -13.19
C ILE A 305 -3.82 -4.06 -13.74
N ASP A 306 -4.11 -3.97 -15.03
CA ASP A 306 -4.48 -2.71 -15.67
C ASP A 306 -5.78 -2.16 -15.10
N ASP A 307 -5.83 -0.86 -14.88
CA ASP A 307 -7.03 -0.20 -14.41
C ASP A 307 -7.96 0.10 -15.60
N THR A 308 -8.96 -0.73 -15.77
CA THR A 308 -9.96 -0.59 -16.84
C THR A 308 -11.22 0.16 -16.39
N ARG A 309 -11.23 0.77 -15.20
CA ARG A 309 -12.38 1.52 -14.70
C ARG A 309 -12.61 2.78 -15.52
N THR A 310 -13.88 3.07 -15.78
CA THR A 310 -14.28 4.39 -16.31
C THR A 310 -14.11 5.46 -15.21
N PHE A 311 -13.94 6.72 -15.61
CA PHE A 311 -13.79 7.83 -14.66
C PHE A 311 -14.89 7.87 -13.57
N PRO A 312 -16.19 7.67 -13.87
CA PRO A 312 -17.22 7.61 -12.83
C PRO A 312 -17.04 6.45 -11.84
N GLN A 313 -16.62 5.27 -12.31
CA GLN A 313 -16.35 4.11 -11.45
C GLN A 313 -15.15 4.36 -10.54
N TYR A 314 -14.07 4.91 -11.10
CA TYR A 314 -12.89 5.28 -10.32
C TYR A 314 -13.23 6.29 -9.22
N PHE A 315 -14.02 7.31 -9.56
CA PHE A 315 -14.44 8.33 -8.61
C PHE A 315 -15.37 7.78 -7.52
N TYR A 316 -16.27 6.89 -7.87
CA TYR A 316 -17.14 6.19 -6.92
C TYR A 316 -16.36 5.34 -5.92
N ASP A 317 -15.40 4.55 -6.40
CA ASP A 317 -14.52 3.73 -5.54
C ASP A 317 -13.65 4.60 -4.63
N LEU A 318 -13.17 5.74 -5.13
CA LEU A 318 -12.42 6.71 -4.34
C LEU A 318 -13.27 7.25 -3.18
N ILE A 319 -14.52 7.65 -3.46
CA ILE A 319 -15.45 8.14 -2.44
C ILE A 319 -15.71 7.05 -1.40
N ILE A 320 -16.02 5.83 -1.81
CA ILE A 320 -16.31 4.73 -0.88
C ILE A 320 -15.11 4.39 0.00
N ASN A 321 -13.92 4.33 -0.57
CA ASN A 321 -12.71 4.01 0.19
C ASN A 321 -12.29 5.13 1.15
N PHE A 322 -12.63 6.38 0.82
CA PHE A 322 -12.26 7.56 1.61
C PHE A 322 -13.44 8.25 2.30
N TRP A 323 -14.66 7.69 2.23
CA TRP A 323 -15.86 8.32 2.77
C TRP A 323 -15.74 8.68 4.25
N LEU A 324 -15.06 7.86 5.04
CA LEU A 324 -14.83 8.12 6.46
C LEU A 324 -13.95 9.37 6.65
N TYR A 325 -12.89 9.51 5.87
CA TYR A 325 -12.02 10.71 5.91
C TYR A 325 -12.78 11.96 5.45
N ILE A 326 -13.63 11.84 4.44
CA ILE A 326 -14.50 12.93 3.95
C ILE A 326 -15.48 13.35 5.06
N LEU A 327 -16.09 12.38 5.74
CA LEU A 327 -17.01 12.63 6.84
C LEU A 327 -16.31 13.32 8.02
N VAL A 328 -15.13 12.85 8.41
CA VAL A 328 -14.31 13.47 9.46
C VAL A 328 -13.92 14.89 9.07
N ALA A 329 -13.48 15.14 7.84
CA ALA A 329 -13.15 16.47 7.35
C ALA A 329 -14.37 17.40 7.39
N PHE A 330 -15.54 16.93 6.97
CA PHE A 330 -16.80 17.69 7.04
C PHE A 330 -17.18 18.05 8.49
N LEU A 331 -17.02 17.11 9.43
CA LEU A 331 -17.27 17.39 10.85
C LEU A 331 -16.30 18.44 11.40
N ILE A 332 -15.03 18.39 11.03
CA ILE A 332 -14.03 19.39 11.43
C ILE A 332 -14.41 20.78 10.89
N VAL A 333 -14.72 20.88 9.61
CA VAL A 333 -15.12 22.15 8.98
C VAL A 333 -16.40 22.69 9.61
N SER A 334 -17.39 21.83 9.86
CA SER A 334 -18.65 22.19 10.52
C SER A 334 -18.43 22.70 11.94
N THR A 335 -17.57 22.06 12.73
CA THR A 335 -17.23 22.49 14.08
C THR A 335 -16.50 23.82 14.09
N ILE A 336 -15.53 24.03 13.20
CA ILE A 336 -14.83 25.31 13.04
C ILE A 336 -15.80 26.41 12.63
N GLY A 337 -16.69 26.14 11.68
CA GLY A 337 -17.73 27.06 11.25
C GLY A 337 -18.68 27.48 12.41
N PHE A 338 -19.09 26.51 13.21
CA PHE A 338 -19.94 26.76 14.38
C PHE A 338 -19.26 27.59 15.47
N ILE A 339 -17.99 27.28 15.76
CA ILE A 339 -17.17 28.05 16.72
C ILE A 339 -16.99 29.49 16.22
N SER A 340 -16.65 29.67 14.94
CA SER A 340 -16.49 30.99 14.34
C SER A 340 -17.77 31.79 14.35
N PHE A 341 -18.91 31.17 14.04
CA PHE A 341 -20.23 31.80 14.12
C PHE A 341 -20.57 32.26 15.55
N ARG A 342 -20.28 31.42 16.56
CA ARG A 342 -20.47 31.81 17.98
C ARG A 342 -19.55 32.96 18.39
N ALA A 343 -18.28 32.94 17.94
CA ALA A 343 -17.33 34.01 18.23
C ALA A 343 -17.77 35.36 17.62
N ILE A 344 -18.22 35.36 16.38
CA ILE A 344 -18.77 36.56 15.71
C ILE A 344 -20.02 37.07 16.43
N LYS A 345 -20.96 36.19 16.82
CA LYS A 345 -22.16 36.58 17.56
C LYS A 345 -21.80 37.18 18.92
N LYS A 346 -20.80 36.62 19.63
CA LYS A 346 -20.33 37.16 20.92
C LYS A 346 -19.65 38.53 20.74
N SER A 347 -18.84 38.72 19.71
CA SER A 347 -18.16 40.01 19.44
C SER A 347 -19.16 41.12 19.08
N ASN A 348 -20.22 40.80 18.34
CA ASN A 348 -21.28 41.75 18.00
C ASN A 348 -22.13 42.16 19.24
N LEU A 349 -22.35 41.26 20.20
CA LEU A 349 -22.96 41.54 21.47
C LEU A 349 -22.10 42.48 22.35
N LEU A 350 -20.80 42.28 22.37
CA LEU A 350 -19.84 43.11 23.11
C LEU A 350 -19.71 44.51 22.50
N LYS A 351 -19.80 44.67 21.18
CA LYS A 351 -19.81 45.99 20.53
C LYS A 351 -21.04 46.82 20.85
N LYS A 352 -22.20 46.18 21.08
CA LYS A 352 -23.45 46.89 21.41
C LYS A 352 -23.44 47.52 22.80
N ASN A 353 -22.59 47.06 23.71
CA ASN A 353 -22.52 47.55 25.10
C ASN A 353 -21.49 48.69 25.33
N ASN A 354 -20.79 49.15 24.31
CA ASN A 354 -19.75 50.17 24.41
C ASN A 354 -20.15 51.52 23.78
N ILE A 355 -21.45 51.79 23.62
CA ILE A 355 -21.90 53.09 23.11
C ILE A 355 -21.87 54.07 24.27
N VAL A 356 -21.01 55.08 24.21
CA VAL A 356 -20.96 56.19 25.15
C VAL A 356 -21.84 57.31 24.61
N TYR A 357 -22.89 57.67 25.35
CA TYR A 357 -23.88 58.68 24.96
C TYR A 357 -23.50 60.08 25.40
N ALA A 358 -22.84 60.18 26.55
CA ALA A 358 -22.40 61.43 27.17
C ALA A 358 -21.28 61.14 28.17
N TYR A 359 -20.68 62.19 28.74
CA TYR A 359 -19.73 62.06 29.84
C TYR A 359 -19.76 63.28 30.74
N LEU A 360 -19.35 63.10 31.99
CA LEU A 360 -19.12 64.18 32.94
C LEU A 360 -17.61 64.35 33.11
N SER A 361 -17.17 65.64 33.14
CA SER A 361 -15.74 65.95 33.30
C SER A 361 -15.59 67.03 34.41
N ALA A 362 -14.44 67.05 35.08
CA ALA A 362 -14.11 68.14 36.01
C ALA A 362 -13.97 69.48 35.26
N PRO A 363 -14.30 70.63 35.86
CA PRO A 363 -14.23 71.93 35.18
C PRO A 363 -12.87 72.37 34.71
N ASP A 364 -11.83 71.91 35.39
CA ASP A 364 -10.42 72.18 35.02
C ASP A 364 -9.87 71.28 33.90
N GLY A 365 -10.67 70.29 33.43
CA GLY A 365 -10.27 69.36 32.43
C GLY A 365 -9.24 68.32 32.90
N PHE A 366 -8.73 68.36 34.09
CA PHE A 366 -7.80 67.47 34.73
C PHE A 366 -8.56 66.48 35.63
N GLY A 367 -9.00 65.36 35.07
CA GLY A 367 -9.70 64.34 35.84
C GLY A 367 -10.17 63.19 34.96
N THR A 368 -10.68 62.15 35.61
CA THR A 368 -11.27 61.00 34.88
C THR A 368 -12.65 61.40 34.35
N ASN A 369 -12.87 61.26 33.04
CA ASN A 369 -14.20 61.42 32.48
C ASN A 369 -15.10 60.24 32.92
N HIS A 370 -16.23 60.56 33.51
CA HIS A 370 -17.26 59.60 33.92
C HIS A 370 -18.22 59.37 32.76
N LEU A 371 -18.17 58.18 32.19
CA LEU A 371 -18.92 57.87 30.98
C LEU A 371 -20.38 57.52 31.28
N ILE A 372 -21.28 58.08 30.47
CA ILE A 372 -22.69 57.76 30.46
C ILE A 372 -23.01 56.85 29.29
N ASN A 373 -23.06 55.57 29.56
CA ASN A 373 -23.25 54.51 28.56
C ASN A 373 -24.54 53.70 28.77
N LYS A 374 -25.39 54.15 29.69
CA LYS A 374 -26.69 53.55 30.03
C LYS A 374 -27.78 54.61 29.94
N THR A 375 -29.02 54.15 29.90
CA THR A 375 -30.20 55.04 29.91
C THR A 375 -30.46 55.70 31.24
N ALA A 376 -29.95 55.15 32.34
CA ALA A 376 -29.96 55.73 33.67
C ALA A 376 -28.60 55.46 34.32
N VAL A 377 -27.97 56.52 34.88
CA VAL A 377 -26.67 56.50 35.53
C VAL A 377 -26.78 57.17 36.88
N ARG A 378 -26.62 56.43 37.99
CA ARG A 378 -26.64 56.95 39.35
C ARG A 378 -25.28 57.50 39.74
N ILE A 379 -25.32 58.58 40.45
CA ILE A 379 -24.17 59.32 40.96
C ILE A 379 -24.33 59.51 42.48
N GLY A 380 -23.28 59.22 43.21
CA GLY A 380 -23.27 59.41 44.67
C GLY A 380 -21.95 58.87 45.26
N ARG A 381 -21.87 59.00 46.62
CA ARG A 381 -20.67 58.54 47.34
C ARG A 381 -20.64 57.02 47.58
N GLY A 382 -21.80 56.37 47.50
CA GLY A 382 -21.90 54.91 47.65
C GLY A 382 -21.22 54.14 46.49
N LYS A 383 -20.54 53.04 46.81
CA LYS A 383 -19.81 52.17 45.81
C LYS A 383 -20.77 51.47 44.87
N ASP A 384 -22.04 51.41 45.14
CA ASP A 384 -23.12 50.84 44.36
C ASP A 384 -23.68 51.75 43.27
N ASN A 385 -23.19 53.04 43.21
CA ASN A 385 -23.51 53.94 42.10
C ASN A 385 -22.70 53.64 40.86
N ASP A 386 -23.20 53.98 39.68
CA ASP A 386 -22.49 53.90 38.43
C ASP A 386 -21.30 54.86 38.40
N ILE A 387 -21.45 56.05 38.98
CA ILE A 387 -20.42 57.07 39.20
C ILE A 387 -20.24 57.26 40.68
N CYS A 388 -19.13 56.80 41.23
CA CYS A 388 -18.82 56.96 42.65
C CYS A 388 -17.90 58.17 42.86
N LEU A 389 -18.41 59.21 43.53
CA LEU A 389 -17.65 60.40 43.84
C LEU A 389 -17.36 60.40 45.33
N LEU A 390 -16.14 60.15 45.72
CA LEU A 390 -15.69 60.05 47.13
C LEU A 390 -15.47 61.44 47.71
N ASN A 391 -16.61 62.14 48.09
CA ASN A 391 -16.60 63.41 48.74
C ASN A 391 -17.70 63.43 49.82
N ASP A 392 -17.43 63.95 51.02
CA ASP A 392 -18.33 63.92 52.14
C ASP A 392 -19.56 64.83 51.97
N SER A 393 -19.48 65.83 51.10
CA SER A 393 -20.62 66.69 50.75
C SER A 393 -21.64 66.00 49.84
N ILE A 394 -21.29 64.76 49.26
CA ILE A 394 -22.16 63.99 48.38
C ILE A 394 -22.90 62.91 49.16
N SER A 395 -24.21 62.81 48.98
CA SER A 395 -25.03 61.75 49.56
C SER A 395 -24.69 60.39 49.02
N LEU A 396 -25.02 59.29 49.75
CA LEU A 396 -24.80 57.94 49.31
C LEU A 396 -25.35 57.69 47.88
N HIS A 397 -26.60 58.15 47.66
CA HIS A 397 -27.22 58.23 46.33
C HIS A 397 -27.65 59.72 46.23
N HIS A 398 -26.98 60.45 45.34
CA HIS A 398 -27.14 61.91 45.28
C HIS A 398 -28.01 62.34 44.10
N ALA A 399 -27.70 61.87 42.92
CA ALA A 399 -28.38 62.23 41.68
C ALA A 399 -28.43 61.02 40.70
N GLU A 400 -29.34 61.14 39.75
CA GLU A 400 -29.37 60.16 38.61
C GLU A 400 -29.52 60.97 37.33
N ILE A 401 -28.70 60.59 36.30
CA ILE A 401 -28.80 61.12 34.93
C ILE A 401 -29.55 60.11 34.08
N HIS A 402 -30.68 60.60 33.50
CA HIS A 402 -31.52 59.83 32.61
C HIS A 402 -31.34 60.28 31.16
N ARG A 403 -31.22 59.35 30.24
CA ARG A 403 -31.30 59.56 28.81
C ARG A 403 -32.68 59.11 28.30
N ARG A 404 -33.45 60.01 27.69
CA ARG A 404 -34.72 59.69 27.01
C ARG A 404 -34.51 59.05 25.63
N ARG A 405 -35.59 58.56 25.09
CA ARG A 405 -35.58 57.92 23.74
C ARG A 405 -35.29 58.92 22.62
N ASP A 406 -35.62 60.16 22.79
CA ASP A 406 -35.34 61.27 21.87
C ASP A 406 -33.90 61.76 21.93
N GLY A 407 -33.06 61.17 22.82
CA GLY A 407 -31.65 61.54 23.01
C GLY A 407 -31.37 62.59 24.04
N THR A 408 -32.43 63.28 24.62
CA THR A 408 -32.27 64.32 25.67
C THR A 408 -31.84 63.69 26.99
N PHE A 409 -31.09 64.47 27.79
CA PHE A 409 -30.62 64.07 29.11
C PHE A 409 -31.26 64.92 30.21
N TYR A 410 -31.52 64.30 31.36
CA TYR A 410 -32.06 64.97 32.55
C TYR A 410 -31.28 64.52 33.76
N VAL A 411 -30.93 65.46 34.64
CA VAL A 411 -30.47 65.15 35.99
C VAL A 411 -31.65 65.22 36.93
N VAL A 412 -31.71 64.27 37.86
CA VAL A 412 -32.74 64.19 38.91
C VAL A 412 -32.03 64.14 40.28
N ASP A 413 -32.43 64.94 41.21
CA ASP A 413 -32.00 64.92 42.62
C ASP A 413 -32.70 63.74 43.34
N LEU A 414 -31.91 62.82 43.89
CA LEU A 414 -32.41 61.67 44.66
C LEU A 414 -32.64 62.03 46.15
N SER A 415 -33.14 63.24 46.42
CA SER A 415 -33.35 63.81 47.78
C SER A 415 -32.01 63.93 48.52
N SER A 416 -31.04 64.46 47.90
CA SER A 416 -29.67 64.60 48.42
C SER A 416 -29.64 65.67 49.53
N SER A 417 -28.69 65.52 50.46
CA SER A 417 -28.59 66.43 51.60
C SER A 417 -28.26 67.89 51.23
N ASN A 418 -27.36 68.04 50.20
CA ASN A 418 -26.94 69.40 49.80
C ASN A 418 -27.64 69.86 48.51
N GLY A 419 -28.44 69.01 47.87
CA GLY A 419 -29.17 69.33 46.64
C GLY A 419 -28.30 69.26 45.40
N VAL A 420 -28.96 69.20 44.21
CA VAL A 420 -28.36 69.27 42.90
C VAL A 420 -28.51 70.62 42.30
N TYR A 421 -27.48 71.21 41.77
CA TYR A 421 -27.50 72.48 41.07
C TYR A 421 -27.08 72.33 39.64
N VAL A 422 -27.78 73.03 38.75
CA VAL A 422 -27.39 73.12 37.33
C VAL A 422 -27.17 74.57 36.98
N ASN A 423 -25.97 74.92 36.54
CA ASN A 423 -25.58 76.33 36.28
C ASN A 423 -25.97 77.27 37.50
N SER A 424 -25.55 76.85 38.69
CA SER A 424 -25.78 77.56 39.99
C SER A 424 -27.25 77.67 40.42
N ARG A 425 -28.20 76.97 39.80
CA ARG A 425 -29.64 76.95 40.20
C ARG A 425 -29.97 75.59 40.82
N LYS A 426 -30.51 75.57 41.99
CA LYS A 426 -30.97 74.35 42.65
C LYS A 426 -32.16 73.78 41.91
N VAL A 427 -32.10 72.45 41.62
CA VAL A 427 -33.07 71.73 40.79
C VAL A 427 -33.44 70.39 41.45
N ASN A 428 -34.73 70.03 41.36
CA ASN A 428 -35.11 68.62 41.64
C ASN A 428 -34.99 67.77 40.41
N GLN A 429 -35.20 68.34 39.21
CA GLN A 429 -35.02 67.78 37.93
C GLN A 429 -34.72 68.89 36.91
N ASN A 430 -33.74 68.68 36.05
CA ASN A 430 -33.40 69.61 34.96
C ASN A 430 -32.94 68.93 33.72
N GLU A 431 -33.35 69.42 32.55
CA GLU A 431 -32.75 68.99 31.27
C GLU A 431 -31.31 69.51 31.19
N LEU A 432 -30.40 68.60 30.74
CA LEU A 432 -28.97 68.89 30.59
C LEU A 432 -28.65 69.17 29.12
N LYS A 433 -27.96 70.27 28.92
CA LYS A 433 -27.41 70.66 27.63
C LYS A 433 -25.88 70.52 27.64
N ASP A 434 -25.27 70.36 26.46
CA ASP A 434 -23.86 70.33 26.34
C ASP A 434 -23.18 71.56 26.98
N GLY A 435 -22.22 71.36 27.87
CA GLY A 435 -21.51 72.35 28.58
C GLY A 435 -22.17 72.78 29.91
N ASP A 436 -23.32 72.20 30.33
CA ASP A 436 -23.93 72.53 31.62
C ASP A 436 -23.05 72.11 32.79
N GLU A 437 -22.88 73.02 33.77
CA GLU A 437 -22.21 72.73 35.03
C GLU A 437 -23.23 72.12 36.03
N ILE A 438 -22.88 70.92 36.51
CA ILE A 438 -23.66 70.20 37.53
C ILE A 438 -22.88 70.26 38.84
N GLU A 439 -23.49 70.78 39.90
CA GLU A 439 -22.91 70.82 41.26
C GLU A 439 -23.64 69.79 42.13
N LEU A 440 -22.86 68.85 42.70
CA LEU A 440 -23.33 67.85 43.65
C LEU A 440 -22.60 68.03 44.99
N GLY A 441 -23.18 68.70 45.89
CA GLY A 441 -22.47 69.19 47.08
C GLY A 441 -21.37 70.17 46.71
N GLU A 442 -20.12 69.89 47.07
CA GLU A 442 -18.92 70.68 46.70
C GLU A 442 -18.30 70.29 45.38
N VAL A 443 -18.78 69.19 44.76
CA VAL A 443 -18.20 68.71 43.52
C VAL A 443 -18.91 69.28 42.32
N LYS A 444 -18.13 69.90 41.43
CA LYS A 444 -18.56 70.47 40.17
C LYS A 444 -18.13 69.54 38.97
N LEU A 445 -19.05 69.29 38.09
CA LEU A 445 -18.84 68.49 36.87
C LEU A 445 -19.49 69.21 35.69
N ILE A 446 -18.87 69.14 34.54
CA ILE A 446 -19.42 69.63 33.27
C ILE A 446 -19.96 68.45 32.48
N PHE A 447 -21.22 68.60 32.05
CA PHE A 447 -21.86 67.59 31.20
C PHE A 447 -21.54 67.85 29.74
N TYR A 448 -21.12 66.76 29.05
CA TYR A 448 -20.88 66.76 27.61
C TYR A 448 -21.68 65.65 26.95
N SER A 449 -22.52 66.02 25.98
CA SER A 449 -23.27 65.09 25.15
C SER A 449 -22.42 64.69 23.94
N LYS A 450 -22.40 63.38 23.60
CA LYS A 450 -21.97 62.97 22.30
C LYS A 450 -23.18 62.95 21.39
N GLY A 451 -23.27 63.93 20.51
CA GLY A 451 -24.32 64.04 19.49
C GLY A 451 -24.38 62.85 18.53
#